data_a3eba4dbfbbff20da8f063188f14cd58
#
_entry.id   a3eba4dbfbbff20da8f063188f14cd58
#
_cell.length_a   1.000
_cell.length_b   1.000
_cell.length_c   1.000
_cell.angle_alpha   90.00
_cell.angle_beta   90.00
_cell.angle_gamma   90.00
#
_symmetry.space_group_name_H-M   'P 1'
#
loop_
_entity.id
_entity.type
_entity.pdbx_description
1 polymer ?
#
loop_
_entity_poly.entity_id
_entity_poly.type
_entity_poly.pdbx_seq_one_letter_code
_entity_poly.pdbx_strand_id
1 'polypeptide(L)'
;LAVNCLANIVTRDLGRDLLQDCTLLMAHSKPYVRKKATSAMFKLFVRYPQGLRLTFDKLKARLDDAEPAVASCAVNVVCELANKNPNNYLAMAPQFFRLLTTSSNNWMLIKVVKLMGALVPREPRLARKLLEPLATIVQNTAAKSLQYECIHTLTLALPYTKKADGSDSRNAP
;
A
#
# COMPACT_ATOMS: atom_id res chain seq x y z
N LEU A 1 21.21 7.35 10.64
CA LEU A 1 20.93 8.76 10.90
C LEU A 1 21.05 9.58 9.61
N ALA A 2 22.19 9.49 8.90
CA ALA A 2 22.47 10.25 7.68
C ALA A 2 21.36 10.16 6.60
N VAL A 3 20.88 8.96 6.28
CA VAL A 3 19.82 8.75 5.27
C VAL A 3 18.54 9.54 5.62
N ASN A 4 18.15 9.59 6.89
CA ASN A 4 16.99 10.37 7.32
C ASN A 4 17.21 11.88 7.19
N CYS A 5 18.40 12.36 7.52
CA CYS A 5 18.75 13.78 7.42
C CYS A 5 18.74 14.19 5.94
N LEU A 6 19.41 13.44 5.08
CA LEU A 6 19.46 13.67 3.64
C LEU A 6 18.06 13.67 3.00
N ALA A 7 17.21 12.72 3.41
CA ALA A 7 15.83 12.67 2.92
C ALA A 7 14.98 13.88 3.33
N ASN A 8 15.30 14.56 4.44
CA ASN A 8 14.57 15.76 4.87
C ASN A 8 14.96 17.03 4.09
N ILE A 9 16.19 17.09 3.61
CA ILE A 9 16.74 18.25 2.88
C ILE A 9 16.80 18.02 1.36
N VAL A 10 16.22 16.91 0.88
CA VAL A 10 16.35 16.50 -0.53
C VAL A 10 15.78 17.56 -1.48
N THR A 11 16.61 17.98 -2.42
CA THR A 11 16.26 18.74 -3.62
C THR A 11 16.11 17.78 -4.80
N ARG A 12 15.72 18.28 -5.98
CA ARG A 12 15.61 17.44 -7.18
C ARG A 12 16.95 16.84 -7.58
N ASP A 13 18.01 17.65 -7.59
CA ASP A 13 19.35 17.21 -7.99
C ASP A 13 19.93 16.23 -6.98
N LEU A 14 19.84 16.56 -5.69
CA LEU A 14 20.26 15.65 -4.61
C LEU A 14 19.45 14.33 -4.64
N GLY A 15 18.16 14.38 -4.98
CA GLY A 15 17.33 13.19 -5.13
C GLY A 15 17.76 12.29 -6.27
N ARG A 16 18.20 12.87 -7.39
CA ARG A 16 18.78 12.13 -8.52
C ARG A 16 20.10 11.45 -8.11
N ASP A 17 20.98 12.18 -7.45
CA ASP A 17 22.31 11.70 -7.09
C ASP A 17 22.26 10.61 -6.01
N LEU A 18 21.36 10.75 -5.01
CA LEU A 18 21.17 9.78 -3.93
C LEU A 18 20.34 8.56 -4.31
N LEU A 19 19.67 8.56 -5.46
CA LEU A 19 18.74 7.50 -5.84
C LEU A 19 19.40 6.12 -5.84
N GLN A 20 20.59 6.02 -6.42
CA GLN A 20 21.32 4.76 -6.52
C GLN A 20 21.74 4.24 -5.13
N ASP A 21 22.30 5.11 -4.29
CA ASP A 21 22.75 4.74 -2.95
C ASP A 21 21.58 4.28 -2.07
N CYS A 22 20.48 5.03 -2.09
CA CYS A 22 19.28 4.65 -1.34
C CYS A 22 18.69 3.33 -1.86
N THR A 23 18.76 3.08 -3.16
CA THR A 23 18.32 1.81 -3.77
C THR A 23 19.17 0.63 -3.32
N LEU A 24 20.48 0.79 -3.25
CA LEU A 24 21.40 -0.22 -2.71
C LEU A 24 21.13 -0.48 -1.22
N LEU A 25 20.89 0.58 -0.44
CA LEU A 25 20.55 0.46 0.98
C LEU A 25 19.20 -0.25 1.24
N MET A 26 18.25 -0.22 0.30
CA MET A 26 17.04 -1.04 0.40
C MET A 26 17.31 -2.55 0.30
N ALA A 27 18.46 -2.97 -0.23
CA ALA A 27 18.88 -4.36 -0.30
C ALA A 27 19.90 -4.75 0.78
N HIS A 28 20.17 -3.87 1.76
CA HIS A 28 21.16 -4.10 2.81
C HIS A 28 20.80 -5.29 3.70
N SER A 29 21.80 -6.01 4.22
CA SER A 29 21.61 -7.17 5.11
C SER A 29 20.82 -6.83 6.39
N LYS A 30 21.11 -5.67 7.02
CA LYS A 30 20.45 -5.24 8.25
C LYS A 30 19.04 -4.68 7.98
N PRO A 31 17.97 -5.25 8.58
CA PRO A 31 16.58 -4.81 8.39
C PRO A 31 16.34 -3.34 8.71
N TYR A 32 16.97 -2.84 9.76
CA TYR A 32 16.86 -1.44 10.15
C TYR A 32 17.32 -0.49 9.03
N VAL A 33 18.40 -0.82 8.32
CA VAL A 33 18.91 -0.03 7.19
C VAL A 33 17.91 -0.08 6.03
N ARG A 34 17.42 -1.28 5.67
CA ARG A 34 16.39 -1.45 4.63
C ARG A 34 15.15 -0.61 4.92
N LYS A 35 14.65 -0.66 6.16
CA LYS A 35 13.48 0.12 6.60
C LYS A 35 13.71 1.63 6.42
N LYS A 36 14.86 2.14 6.86
CA LYS A 36 15.18 3.57 6.76
C LYS A 36 15.38 4.02 5.31
N ALA A 37 16.04 3.22 4.49
CA ALA A 37 16.19 3.46 3.06
C ALA A 37 14.82 3.49 2.36
N THR A 38 13.97 2.48 2.59
CA THR A 38 12.62 2.41 2.03
C THR A 38 11.79 3.66 2.40
N SER A 39 11.84 4.09 3.66
CA SER A 39 11.15 5.31 4.10
C SER A 39 11.69 6.57 3.41
N ALA A 40 13.00 6.67 3.21
CA ALA A 40 13.64 7.79 2.54
C ALA A 40 13.21 7.90 1.06
N MET A 41 13.02 6.75 0.39
CA MET A 41 12.61 6.72 -1.02
C MET A 41 11.33 7.50 -1.29
N PHE A 42 10.36 7.50 -0.36
CA PHE A 42 9.15 8.30 -0.53
C PHE A 42 9.46 9.78 -0.76
N LYS A 43 10.35 10.35 0.04
CA LYS A 43 10.75 11.76 -0.06
C LYS A 43 11.54 12.04 -1.34
N LEU A 44 12.39 11.10 -1.74
CA LEU A 44 13.11 11.18 -3.01
C LEU A 44 12.10 11.20 -4.19
N PHE A 45 11.12 10.31 -4.20
CA PHE A 45 10.11 10.25 -5.27
C PHE A 45 9.24 11.50 -5.35
N VAL A 46 8.95 12.14 -4.22
CA VAL A 46 8.23 13.42 -4.20
C VAL A 46 9.02 14.53 -4.90
N ARG A 47 10.34 14.56 -4.74
CA ARG A 47 11.23 15.57 -5.33
C ARG A 47 11.74 15.19 -6.72
N TYR A 48 11.96 13.89 -6.95
CA TYR A 48 12.44 13.32 -8.22
C TYR A 48 11.53 12.16 -8.67
N PRO A 49 10.35 12.45 -9.27
CA PRO A 49 9.39 11.43 -9.66
C PRO A 49 9.89 10.40 -10.68
N GLN A 50 10.84 10.78 -11.52
CA GLN A 50 11.45 9.86 -12.50
C GLN A 50 12.17 8.69 -11.81
N GLY A 51 12.73 8.93 -10.62
CA GLY A 51 13.37 7.90 -9.80
C GLY A 51 12.44 6.74 -9.44
N LEU A 52 11.14 7.01 -9.28
CA LEU A 52 10.15 5.96 -9.01
C LEU A 52 10.11 4.91 -10.13
N ARG A 53 10.11 5.33 -11.39
CA ARG A 53 10.06 4.39 -12.54
C ARG A 53 11.30 3.50 -12.59
N LEU A 54 12.46 4.03 -12.23
CA LEU A 54 13.74 3.33 -12.26
C LEU A 54 13.90 2.31 -11.12
N THR A 55 13.23 2.54 -10.00
CA THR A 55 13.43 1.76 -8.77
C THR A 55 12.17 1.06 -8.26
N PHE A 56 11.08 1.12 -9.03
CA PHE A 56 9.77 0.58 -8.61
C PHE A 56 9.82 -0.90 -8.26
N ASP A 57 10.51 -1.72 -9.06
CA ASP A 57 10.62 -3.16 -8.79
C ASP A 57 11.37 -3.45 -7.49
N LYS A 58 12.37 -2.62 -7.15
CA LYS A 58 13.10 -2.73 -5.88
C LYS A 58 12.20 -2.38 -4.69
N LEU A 59 11.36 -1.35 -4.83
CA LEU A 59 10.36 -0.99 -3.82
C LEU A 59 9.31 -2.09 -3.67
N LYS A 60 8.81 -2.62 -4.78
CA LYS A 60 7.84 -3.71 -4.81
C LYS A 60 8.36 -4.96 -4.10
N ALA A 61 9.63 -5.32 -4.31
CA ALA A 61 10.26 -6.43 -3.62
C ALA A 61 10.30 -6.27 -2.09
N ARG A 62 10.25 -5.04 -1.56
CA ARG A 62 10.19 -4.78 -0.11
C ARG A 62 8.82 -5.05 0.51
N LEU A 63 7.76 -5.17 -0.27
CA LEU A 63 6.44 -5.58 0.23
C LEU A 63 6.44 -7.03 0.73
N ASP A 64 7.34 -7.86 0.20
CA ASP A 64 7.52 -9.26 0.57
C ASP A 64 8.80 -9.46 1.42
N ASP A 65 9.29 -8.41 2.08
CA ASP A 65 10.47 -8.51 2.95
C ASP A 65 10.18 -9.42 4.14
N ALA A 66 11.14 -10.28 4.48
CA ALA A 66 11.04 -11.21 5.60
C ALA A 66 10.84 -10.49 6.95
N GLU A 67 11.31 -9.24 7.06
CA GLU A 67 11.11 -8.41 8.25
C GLU A 67 9.80 -7.61 8.14
N PRO A 68 8.78 -7.86 9.00
CA PRO A 68 7.47 -7.20 8.94
C PRO A 68 7.54 -5.67 9.03
N ALA A 69 8.53 -5.14 9.74
CA ALA A 69 8.71 -3.69 9.88
C ALA A 69 9.20 -3.03 8.58
N VAL A 70 9.92 -3.76 7.73
CA VAL A 70 10.33 -3.29 6.39
C VAL A 70 9.16 -3.37 5.42
N ALA A 71 8.43 -4.49 5.41
CA ALA A 71 7.24 -4.68 4.59
C ALA A 71 6.17 -3.61 4.90
N SER A 72 5.88 -3.35 6.17
CA SER A 72 4.96 -2.30 6.59
C SER A 72 5.40 -0.91 6.13
N CYS A 73 6.70 -0.62 6.13
CA CYS A 73 7.23 0.63 5.62
C CYS A 73 7.04 0.75 4.10
N ALA A 74 7.29 -0.33 3.35
CA ALA A 74 7.07 -0.37 1.90
C ALA A 74 5.59 -0.18 1.54
N VAL A 75 4.68 -0.85 2.25
CA VAL A 75 3.23 -0.66 2.12
C VAL A 75 2.86 0.81 2.31
N ASN A 76 3.36 1.45 3.37
CA ASN A 76 3.08 2.86 3.61
C ASN A 76 3.54 3.75 2.45
N VAL A 77 4.75 3.54 1.95
CA VAL A 77 5.29 4.31 0.81
C VAL A 77 4.43 4.11 -0.44
N VAL A 78 4.09 2.87 -0.78
CA VAL A 78 3.27 2.57 -1.96
C VAL A 78 1.86 3.15 -1.82
N CYS A 79 1.24 3.05 -0.64
CA CYS A 79 -0.08 3.64 -0.39
C CYS A 79 -0.08 5.16 -0.57
N GLU A 80 0.93 5.86 -0.06
CA GLU A 80 1.03 7.32 -0.22
C GLU A 80 1.27 7.72 -1.69
N LEU A 81 2.01 6.93 -2.46
CA LEU A 81 2.19 7.14 -3.90
C LEU A 81 0.90 6.85 -4.68
N ALA A 82 0.20 5.78 -4.33
CA ALA A 82 -1.04 5.36 -4.98
C ALA A 82 -2.20 6.33 -4.72
N ASN A 83 -2.22 7.02 -3.58
CA ASN A 83 -3.20 8.07 -3.31
C ASN A 83 -3.14 9.22 -4.35
N LYS A 84 -1.97 9.44 -4.95
CA LYS A 84 -1.80 10.45 -6.01
C LYS A 84 -2.27 9.94 -7.38
N ASN A 85 -1.98 8.68 -7.71
CA ASN A 85 -2.29 8.06 -9.00
C ASN A 85 -2.68 6.58 -8.84
N PRO A 86 -3.91 6.25 -8.43
CA PRO A 86 -4.34 4.87 -8.14
C PRO A 86 -4.17 3.92 -9.34
N ASN A 87 -4.39 4.42 -10.56
CA ASN A 87 -4.34 3.61 -11.78
C ASN A 87 -3.00 2.87 -11.98
N ASN A 88 -1.89 3.47 -11.58
CA ASN A 88 -0.56 2.88 -11.75
C ASN A 88 -0.32 1.68 -10.83
N TYR A 89 -1.19 1.47 -9.84
CA TYR A 89 -1.03 0.44 -8.80
C TYR A 89 -2.07 -0.67 -8.87
N LEU A 90 -2.95 -0.67 -9.88
CA LEU A 90 -3.95 -1.72 -10.09
C LEU A 90 -3.31 -3.12 -10.22
N ALA A 91 -2.18 -3.22 -10.90
CA ALA A 91 -1.46 -4.48 -11.07
C ALA A 91 -0.93 -5.07 -9.72
N MET A 92 -0.87 -4.26 -8.67
CA MET A 92 -0.44 -4.68 -7.34
C MET A 92 -1.60 -5.12 -6.43
N ALA A 93 -2.85 -4.98 -6.89
CA ALA A 93 -4.03 -5.35 -6.11
C ALA A 93 -3.97 -6.78 -5.55
N PRO A 94 -3.51 -7.82 -6.28
CA PRO A 94 -3.37 -9.17 -5.73
C PRO A 94 -2.40 -9.26 -4.55
N GLN A 95 -1.30 -8.49 -4.59
CA GLN A 95 -0.30 -8.45 -3.53
C GLN A 95 -0.86 -7.78 -2.27
N PHE A 96 -1.57 -6.67 -2.42
CA PHE A 96 -2.26 -6.01 -1.32
C PHE A 96 -3.39 -6.86 -0.74
N PHE A 97 -4.12 -7.59 -1.58
CA PHE A 97 -5.15 -8.53 -1.14
C PHE A 97 -4.54 -9.64 -0.27
N ARG A 98 -3.39 -10.20 -0.66
CA ARG A 98 -2.66 -11.16 0.17
C ARG A 98 -2.27 -10.56 1.52
N LEU A 99 -1.73 -9.34 1.54
CA LEU A 99 -1.38 -8.64 2.78
C LEU A 99 -2.61 -8.39 3.68
N LEU A 100 -3.76 -8.09 3.08
CA LEU A 100 -5.01 -7.91 3.80
C LEU A 100 -5.43 -9.18 4.55
N THR A 101 -5.21 -10.35 3.97
CA THR A 101 -5.63 -11.64 4.53
C THR A 101 -4.59 -12.28 5.45
N THR A 102 -3.31 -11.91 5.34
CA THR A 102 -2.22 -12.57 6.09
C THR A 102 -1.62 -11.73 7.20
N SER A 103 -1.83 -10.41 7.19
CA SER A 103 -1.19 -9.54 8.18
C SER A 103 -2.01 -9.39 9.45
N SER A 104 -1.32 -9.35 10.59
CA SER A 104 -1.89 -8.99 11.90
C SER A 104 -1.61 -7.54 12.32
N ASN A 105 -0.90 -6.76 11.50
CA ASN A 105 -0.52 -5.40 11.83
C ASN A 105 -1.65 -4.42 11.45
N ASN A 106 -2.42 -3.95 12.44
CA ASN A 106 -3.57 -3.07 12.24
C ASN A 106 -3.23 -1.78 11.49
N TRP A 107 -2.07 -1.17 11.74
CA TRP A 107 -1.62 0.04 11.03
C TRP A 107 -1.40 -0.20 9.54
N MET A 108 -0.81 -1.34 9.21
CA MET A 108 -0.61 -1.74 7.83
C MET A 108 -1.94 -2.06 7.17
N LEU A 109 -2.82 -2.80 7.87
CA LEU A 109 -4.15 -3.15 7.37
C LEU A 109 -4.99 -1.91 7.05
N ILE A 110 -5.00 -0.89 7.92
CA ILE A 110 -5.69 0.39 7.65
C ILE A 110 -5.22 1.01 6.34
N LYS A 111 -3.92 1.04 6.07
CA LYS A 111 -3.36 1.60 4.83
C LYS A 111 -3.74 0.75 3.61
N VAL A 112 -3.68 -0.57 3.73
CA VAL A 112 -4.05 -1.50 2.66
C VAL A 112 -5.55 -1.39 2.35
N VAL A 113 -6.43 -1.38 3.37
CA VAL A 113 -7.89 -1.23 3.20
C VAL A 113 -8.20 0.08 2.49
N LYS A 114 -7.60 1.18 2.92
CA LYS A 114 -7.78 2.50 2.32
C LYS A 114 -7.35 2.52 0.85
N LEU A 115 -6.21 1.93 0.54
CA LEU A 115 -5.75 1.79 -0.84
C LEU A 115 -6.71 0.95 -1.68
N MET A 116 -7.13 -0.21 -1.16
CA MET A 116 -8.08 -1.08 -1.88
C MET A 116 -9.41 -0.34 -2.17
N GLY A 117 -9.91 0.44 -1.21
CA GLY A 117 -11.08 1.30 -1.41
C GLY A 117 -10.89 2.32 -2.54
N ALA A 118 -9.71 2.93 -2.64
CA ALA A 118 -9.38 3.87 -3.71
C ALA A 118 -9.25 3.19 -5.10
N LEU A 119 -8.95 1.88 -5.14
CA LEU A 119 -8.85 1.10 -6.37
C LEU A 119 -10.22 0.59 -6.88
N VAL A 120 -11.21 0.41 -6.00
CA VAL A 120 -12.55 -0.14 -6.35
C VAL A 120 -13.22 0.59 -7.51
N PRO A 121 -13.26 1.95 -7.59
CA PRO A 121 -13.88 2.65 -8.71
C PRO A 121 -13.19 2.39 -10.05
N ARG A 122 -11.93 1.96 -10.03
CA ARG A 122 -11.11 1.69 -11.22
C ARG A 122 -11.20 0.24 -11.68
N GLU A 123 -11.40 -0.67 -10.71
CA GLU A 123 -11.57 -2.11 -10.96
C GLU A 123 -12.74 -2.64 -10.11
N PRO A 124 -13.98 -2.53 -10.61
CA PRO A 124 -15.19 -2.93 -9.87
C PRO A 124 -15.20 -4.40 -9.41
N ARG A 125 -14.42 -5.28 -10.07
CA ARG A 125 -14.28 -6.68 -9.66
C ARG A 125 -13.66 -6.83 -8.27
N LEU A 126 -12.86 -5.84 -7.83
CA LEU A 126 -12.29 -5.81 -6.48
C LEU A 126 -13.37 -5.68 -5.42
N ALA A 127 -14.45 -4.93 -5.69
CA ALA A 127 -15.54 -4.73 -4.74
C ALA A 127 -16.08 -6.06 -4.20
N ARG A 128 -16.39 -7.01 -5.10
CA ARG A 128 -16.92 -8.32 -4.71
C ARG A 128 -15.93 -9.15 -3.91
N LYS A 129 -14.64 -9.11 -4.29
CA LYS A 129 -13.58 -9.85 -3.59
C LYS A 129 -13.28 -9.30 -2.20
N LEU A 130 -13.55 -8.02 -1.96
CA LEU A 130 -13.28 -7.35 -0.69
C LEU A 130 -14.38 -7.55 0.36
N LEU A 131 -15.62 -7.88 -0.04
CA LEU A 131 -16.76 -7.99 0.87
C LEU A 131 -16.48 -8.93 2.03
N GLU A 132 -16.15 -10.18 1.74
CA GLU A 132 -15.95 -11.23 2.75
C GLU A 132 -14.74 -10.95 3.66
N PRO A 133 -13.53 -10.66 3.14
CA PRO A 133 -12.37 -10.35 3.98
C PRO A 133 -12.59 -9.13 4.89
N LEU A 134 -13.19 -8.07 4.37
CA LEU A 134 -13.45 -6.87 5.18
C LEU A 134 -14.53 -7.12 6.23
N ALA A 135 -15.59 -7.85 5.92
CA ALA A 135 -16.61 -8.25 6.89
C ALA A 135 -16.00 -9.09 8.03
N THR A 136 -15.14 -10.03 7.69
CA THR A 136 -14.40 -10.86 8.67
C THR A 136 -13.53 -10.00 9.60
N ILE A 137 -12.82 -9.03 9.04
CA ILE A 137 -12.00 -8.10 9.84
C ILE A 137 -12.88 -7.28 10.77
N VAL A 138 -14.01 -6.74 10.29
CA VAL A 138 -14.94 -5.93 11.10
C VAL A 138 -15.47 -6.73 12.31
N GLN A 139 -15.76 -8.02 12.12
CA GLN A 139 -16.28 -8.88 13.19
C GLN A 139 -15.21 -9.25 14.22
N ASN A 140 -13.96 -9.43 13.79
CA ASN A 140 -12.91 -10.01 14.63
C ASN A 140 -11.94 -8.99 15.22
N THR A 141 -11.92 -7.75 14.73
CA THR A 141 -10.95 -6.74 15.21
C THR A 141 -11.46 -5.97 16.42
N ALA A 142 -10.60 -5.82 17.42
CA ALA A 142 -10.82 -4.87 18.52
C ALA A 142 -10.36 -3.44 18.17
N ALA A 143 -9.59 -3.26 17.08
CA ALA A 143 -9.03 -1.97 16.67
C ALA A 143 -10.10 -1.10 15.98
N LYS A 144 -10.64 -0.12 16.71
CA LYS A 144 -11.74 0.75 16.22
C LYS A 144 -11.40 1.50 14.94
N SER A 145 -10.17 1.97 14.79
CA SER A 145 -9.72 2.65 13.57
C SER A 145 -9.73 1.73 12.35
N LEU A 146 -9.32 0.47 12.52
CA LEU A 146 -9.38 -0.52 11.44
C LEU A 146 -10.84 -0.89 11.11
N GLN A 147 -11.66 -1.08 12.13
CA GLN A 147 -13.09 -1.37 11.98
C GLN A 147 -13.79 -0.25 11.19
N TYR A 148 -13.54 1.01 11.55
CA TYR A 148 -14.07 2.17 10.84
C TYR A 148 -13.64 2.16 9.37
N GLU A 149 -12.35 1.98 9.07
CA GLU A 149 -11.84 2.02 7.69
C GLU A 149 -12.40 0.87 6.84
N CYS A 150 -12.58 -0.32 7.42
CA CYS A 150 -13.22 -1.44 6.75
C CYS A 150 -14.68 -1.12 6.41
N ILE A 151 -15.47 -0.60 7.37
CA ILE A 151 -16.88 -0.22 7.15
C ILE A 151 -16.96 0.87 6.08
N HIS A 152 -16.14 1.89 6.18
CA HIS A 152 -16.07 2.97 5.19
C HIS A 152 -15.77 2.43 3.78
N THR A 153 -14.77 1.56 3.65
CA THR A 153 -14.42 0.93 2.37
C THR A 153 -15.53 0.04 1.82
N LEU A 154 -16.21 -0.73 2.69
CA LEU A 154 -17.38 -1.51 2.30
C LEU A 154 -18.50 -0.62 1.76
N THR A 155 -18.79 0.48 2.43
CA THR A 155 -19.81 1.45 1.99
C THR A 155 -19.48 2.02 0.61
N LEU A 156 -18.21 2.37 0.36
CA LEU A 156 -17.75 2.83 -0.94
C LEU A 156 -17.81 1.73 -2.02
N ALA A 157 -17.65 0.46 -1.64
CA ALA A 157 -17.67 -0.66 -2.57
C ALA A 157 -19.10 -1.11 -2.95
N LEU A 158 -20.11 -0.86 -2.12
CA LEU A 158 -21.50 -1.31 -2.32
C LEU A 158 -22.07 -0.99 -3.72
N PRO A 159 -21.92 0.23 -4.27
CA PRO A 159 -22.43 0.54 -5.61
C PRO A 159 -21.86 -0.37 -6.71
N TYR A 160 -20.65 -0.88 -6.51
CA TYR A 160 -19.93 -1.72 -7.48
C TYR A 160 -20.16 -3.22 -7.28
N THR A 161 -20.94 -3.61 -6.27
CA THR A 161 -21.26 -5.03 -6.00
C THR A 161 -22.49 -5.52 -6.75
N LYS A 162 -23.36 -4.61 -7.19
CA LYS A 162 -24.57 -4.94 -7.96
C LYS A 162 -24.18 -5.53 -9.33
N LYS A 163 -24.87 -6.58 -9.73
CA LYS A 163 -24.77 -7.12 -11.10
C LYS A 163 -25.45 -6.13 -12.07
N ALA A 164 -25.05 -6.19 -13.34
CA ALA A 164 -25.66 -5.40 -14.40
C ALA A 164 -27.18 -5.64 -14.56
N ASP A 165 -27.69 -6.76 -14.07
CA ASP A 165 -29.10 -7.16 -14.05
C ASP A 165 -29.90 -6.61 -12.85
N GLY A 166 -29.30 -5.77 -12.01
CA GLY A 166 -29.93 -5.18 -10.83
C GLY A 166 -30.11 -6.13 -9.64
N SER A 167 -29.72 -7.40 -9.76
CA SER A 167 -29.79 -8.37 -8.64
C SER A 167 -28.65 -8.13 -7.65
N ASP A 168 -29.01 -8.07 -6.36
CA ASP A 168 -28.04 -7.90 -5.27
C ASP A 168 -27.33 -9.23 -5.00
N SER A 169 -25.99 -9.24 -5.01
CA SER A 169 -25.19 -10.45 -4.76
C SER A 169 -25.33 -10.99 -3.31
N ARG A 170 -26.10 -10.29 -2.45
CA ARG A 170 -26.35 -10.71 -1.06
C ARG A 170 -27.38 -11.83 -0.92
N ASN A 171 -28.11 -12.18 -1.99
CA ASN A 171 -29.15 -13.20 -2.00
C ASN A 171 -28.81 -14.44 -2.82
N ALA A 172 -27.54 -14.77 -2.97
CA ALA A 172 -27.17 -16.11 -3.46
C ALA A 172 -27.19 -17.10 -2.27
N PRO A 173 -27.86 -18.25 -2.39
CA PRO A 173 -27.95 -19.25 -1.33
C PRO A 173 -26.60 -19.89 -1.02
#